data_68d23eab5d89b47582116f9648217ef6
#
_entry.id   68d23eab5d89b47582116f9648217ef6
#
_cell.length_a   1.000
_cell.length_b   1.000
_cell.length_c   1.000
_cell.angle_alpha   90.00
_cell.angle_beta   90.00
_cell.angle_gamma   90.00
#
_symmetry.space_group_name_H-M   'P 1'
#
loop_
_entity.id
_entity.type
_entity.pdbx_description
1 polymer ?
#
loop_
_entity_poly.entity_id
_entity_poly.type
_entity_poly.pdbx_seq_one_letter_code
_entity_poly.pdbx_strand_id
1 'polypeptide(L)'
;MGYMLRWLWGAAVAGLWAGSVLAADIAVSDGQGMGCQLRIDGPITAGDAARLDDLLQGMPFPEGPSPVGQRVCLDSSGGALTEAVRIAGLIANRYMGTAVPSGATCESACAVVFLSGRFAHPEAEGNFVPDRILHPRGTLGFHAPALVIDDRAYAREEVNRAYSIALASMGEILRLRSDSAAEIADSLLLTILNTPSTDMTYVETVEQAARWQIDIAPVSLTASDIEASLRYACLNADGGMLDERPSDTYLYGSANLPFTYGNLSADSAVVTSRAGFRTEAAASCEMHLWASGDPLDRMGYLTIEGGSSNEMTRREVYAFLFHDPRLPLSALPVADSPAATGERAFFAAIGAAARNELSSVEIRSCWLLRPEARIVNVNEYVNLRAGPGFEAGVLRQVPLGEQVRVIGTQNLRTIDSGPRVAQCRAACNDLPLAPGDSRLRRQVDRCIDDNVFWYEIRDASGQAGYVSRKFLGD
;
A
#
# COMPACT_ATOMS: atom_id res chain seq x y z
N MET A 1 56.03 8.68 78.96
CA MET A 1 55.93 9.06 77.54
C MET A 1 55.04 8.05 76.86
N GLY A 2 53.75 8.36 76.79
CA GLY A 2 52.70 7.48 76.21
C GLY A 2 52.04 8.17 75.08
N TYR A 3 51.95 7.55 73.92
CA TYR A 3 51.12 8.02 72.79
C TYR A 3 49.88 7.23 72.73
N MET A 4 48.72 7.92 72.95
CA MET A 4 47.40 7.41 72.69
C MET A 4 47.07 7.50 71.18
N LEU A 5 46.77 6.37 70.54
CA LEU A 5 46.30 6.31 69.19
C LEU A 5 44.78 6.26 69.22
N ARG A 6 44.10 7.33 68.75
CA ARG A 6 42.63 7.41 68.54
C ARG A 6 42.27 6.80 67.20
N TRP A 7 41.48 5.72 67.20
CA TRP A 7 40.83 5.19 66.03
C TRP A 7 39.54 5.96 65.76
N LEU A 8 39.48 6.68 64.60
CA LEU A 8 38.24 7.27 64.08
C LEU A 8 37.54 6.22 63.18
N TRP A 9 36.39 5.80 63.59
CA TRP A 9 35.46 5.02 62.77
C TRP A 9 34.77 5.95 61.80
N GLY A 10 35.11 5.92 60.54
CA GLY A 10 34.35 6.56 59.44
C GLY A 10 33.24 5.63 59.02
N ALA A 11 31.99 5.99 59.36
CA ALA A 11 30.80 5.35 58.81
C ALA A 11 30.64 5.79 57.35
N ALA A 12 30.94 4.93 56.41
CA ALA A 12 30.60 5.10 54.99
C ALA A 12 29.09 4.86 54.84
N VAL A 13 28.31 5.92 54.68
CA VAL A 13 26.91 5.84 54.28
C VAL A 13 26.92 5.53 52.75
N ALA A 14 26.74 4.26 52.40
CA ALA A 14 26.43 3.87 51.04
C ALA A 14 24.99 4.36 50.71
N GLY A 15 24.88 5.47 50.04
CA GLY A 15 23.65 5.93 49.46
C GLY A 15 23.19 4.96 48.37
N LEU A 16 22.16 4.18 48.69
CA LEU A 16 21.38 3.46 47.69
C LEU A 16 20.70 4.48 46.78
N TRP A 17 21.27 4.76 45.64
CA TRP A 17 20.55 5.43 44.58
C TRP A 17 19.55 4.43 44.00
N ALA A 18 18.34 4.33 44.59
CA ALA A 18 17.19 3.84 43.90
C ALA A 18 16.91 4.84 42.77
N GLY A 19 17.39 4.53 41.58
CA GLY A 19 16.96 5.26 40.39
C GLY A 19 15.46 5.15 40.30
N SER A 20 14.75 6.24 40.54
CA SER A 20 13.32 6.33 40.29
C SER A 20 13.14 6.06 38.81
N VAL A 21 12.54 4.93 38.45
CA VAL A 21 12.05 4.73 37.09
C VAL A 21 11.00 5.80 36.90
N LEU A 22 11.34 6.85 36.15
CA LEU A 22 10.39 7.91 35.82
C LEU A 22 9.30 7.29 34.94
N ALA A 23 8.05 7.59 35.29
CA ALA A 23 6.89 7.24 34.45
C ALA A 23 7.03 7.90 33.07
N ALA A 24 6.34 7.34 32.06
CA ALA A 24 6.36 7.93 30.72
C ALA A 24 5.97 9.40 30.73
N ASP A 25 6.65 10.22 29.95
CA ASP A 25 6.22 11.59 29.68
C ASP A 25 5.10 11.57 28.63
N ILE A 26 3.87 11.87 29.05
CA ILE A 26 2.70 11.92 28.16
C ILE A 26 2.29 13.36 28.02
N ALA A 27 2.39 13.91 26.82
CA ALA A 27 2.17 15.31 26.56
C ALA A 27 1.56 15.58 25.17
N VAL A 28 0.96 16.76 25.04
CA VAL A 28 0.56 17.29 23.73
C VAL A 28 1.83 17.56 22.91
N SER A 29 1.84 17.08 21.68
CA SER A 29 2.93 17.32 20.73
C SER A 29 2.72 18.66 20.03
N ASP A 30 3.81 19.29 19.60
CA ASP A 30 3.79 20.52 18.79
C ASP A 30 3.36 20.30 17.32
N GLY A 31 2.97 19.08 16.97
CA GLY A 31 2.57 18.69 15.62
C GLY A 31 3.73 18.51 14.64
N GLN A 32 4.98 18.62 15.09
CA GLN A 32 6.16 18.41 14.25
C GLN A 32 6.45 16.91 14.04
N GLY A 33 7.20 16.60 13.00
CA GLY A 33 7.64 15.24 12.69
C GLY A 33 6.56 14.38 12.05
N MET A 34 6.16 13.28 12.71
CA MET A 34 5.25 12.26 12.15
C MET A 34 3.76 12.63 12.18
N GLY A 35 3.39 13.91 12.28
CA GLY A 35 1.99 14.35 12.35
C GLY A 35 1.31 13.94 13.67
N CYS A 36 2.04 13.99 14.77
CA CYS A 36 1.54 13.57 16.07
C CYS A 36 0.91 14.73 16.83
N GLN A 37 -0.26 14.46 17.42
CA GLN A 37 -0.96 15.36 18.33
C GLN A 37 -0.56 15.13 19.79
N LEU A 38 -0.18 13.90 20.12
CA LEU A 38 0.30 13.47 21.43
C LEU A 38 1.62 12.73 21.31
N ARG A 39 2.38 12.68 22.41
CA ARG A 39 3.56 11.83 22.54
C ARG A 39 3.52 11.04 23.84
N ILE A 40 4.08 9.83 23.80
CA ILE A 40 4.36 8.96 24.94
C ILE A 40 5.82 8.62 24.88
N ASP A 41 6.61 9.13 25.81
CA ASP A 41 8.08 9.01 25.85
C ASP A 41 8.53 8.39 27.19
N GLY A 42 9.36 7.35 27.13
CA GLY A 42 9.85 6.62 28.29
C GLY A 42 9.03 5.37 28.66
N PRO A 43 9.38 4.70 29.76
CA PRO A 43 8.81 3.40 30.13
C PRO A 43 7.35 3.54 30.61
N ILE A 44 6.49 2.65 30.11
CA ILE A 44 5.07 2.58 30.48
C ILE A 44 4.93 2.02 31.89
N THR A 45 4.31 2.80 32.78
CA THR A 45 4.14 2.48 34.19
C THR A 45 2.70 2.63 34.65
N ALA A 46 2.36 2.10 35.82
CA ALA A 46 1.03 2.22 36.39
C ALA A 46 0.61 3.70 36.54
N GLY A 47 -0.60 4.05 36.07
CA GLY A 47 -1.17 5.39 36.09
C GLY A 47 -1.01 6.17 34.77
N ASP A 48 -0.24 5.67 33.80
CA ASP A 48 -0.04 6.34 32.51
C ASP A 48 -1.33 6.40 31.70
N ALA A 49 -2.15 5.34 31.74
CA ALA A 49 -3.46 5.34 31.09
C ALA A 49 -4.39 6.40 31.63
N ALA A 50 -4.40 6.61 32.97
CA ALA A 50 -5.22 7.65 33.58
C ALA A 50 -4.76 9.06 33.15
N ARG A 51 -3.44 9.30 33.07
CA ARG A 51 -2.89 10.59 32.58
C ARG A 51 -3.21 10.82 31.11
N LEU A 52 -3.16 9.78 30.27
CA LEU A 52 -3.56 9.88 28.88
C LEU A 52 -5.06 10.19 28.77
N ASP A 53 -5.92 9.51 29.55
CA ASP A 53 -7.38 9.75 29.55
C ASP A 53 -7.72 11.19 29.94
N ASP A 54 -7.08 11.74 30.98
CA ASP A 54 -7.23 13.13 31.40
C ASP A 54 -6.89 14.11 30.26
N LEU A 55 -5.81 13.86 29.51
CA LEU A 55 -5.45 14.67 28.35
C LEU A 55 -6.49 14.55 27.23
N LEU A 56 -6.91 13.32 26.90
CA LEU A 56 -7.87 13.05 25.84
C LEU A 56 -9.24 13.69 26.13
N GLN A 57 -9.69 13.77 27.39
CA GLN A 57 -10.94 14.43 27.73
C GLN A 57 -10.94 15.91 27.39
N GLY A 58 -9.77 16.57 27.43
CA GLY A 58 -9.58 17.97 27.04
C GLY A 58 -9.43 18.22 25.54
N MET A 59 -9.37 17.18 24.73
CA MET A 59 -9.11 17.28 23.29
C MET A 59 -10.36 16.97 22.46
N PRO A 60 -10.58 17.65 21.31
CA PRO A 60 -11.63 17.28 20.38
C PRO A 60 -11.39 15.88 19.82
N PHE A 61 -12.45 15.24 19.34
CA PHE A 61 -12.28 14.01 18.53
C PHE A 61 -11.56 14.35 17.24
N PRO A 62 -10.72 13.43 16.74
CA PRO A 62 -10.12 13.56 15.41
C PRO A 62 -11.20 13.77 14.34
N GLU A 63 -11.01 14.75 13.48
CA GLU A 63 -11.92 15.07 12.37
C GLU A 63 -11.13 15.22 11.06
N GLY A 64 -11.78 14.88 9.94
CA GLY A 64 -11.22 15.07 8.60
C GLY A 64 -10.82 13.79 7.90
N PRO A 65 -10.49 13.88 6.60
CA PRO A 65 -10.21 12.74 5.74
C PRO A 65 -8.78 12.17 5.87
N SER A 66 -7.86 12.92 6.49
CA SER A 66 -6.46 12.51 6.65
C SER A 66 -6.15 12.17 8.11
N PRO A 67 -5.41 11.08 8.39
CA PRO A 67 -4.94 10.75 9.73
C PRO A 67 -3.76 11.62 10.18
N VAL A 68 -3.14 12.37 9.28
CA VAL A 68 -2.00 13.24 9.61
C VAL A 68 -2.45 14.34 10.57
N GLY A 69 -1.69 14.53 11.65
CA GLY A 69 -2.06 15.45 12.74
C GLY A 69 -2.96 14.81 13.80
N GLN A 70 -3.29 13.52 13.69
CA GLN A 70 -4.20 12.81 14.59
C GLN A 70 -3.55 11.55 15.20
N ARG A 71 -2.22 11.52 15.27
CA ARG A 71 -1.43 10.37 15.74
C ARG A 71 -0.87 10.60 17.14
N VAL A 72 -0.56 9.48 17.81
CA VAL A 72 0.25 9.44 19.02
C VAL A 72 1.64 8.97 18.66
N CYS A 73 2.66 9.82 18.90
CA CYS A 73 4.06 9.43 18.74
C CYS A 73 4.52 8.61 19.94
N LEU A 74 5.26 7.55 19.67
CA LEU A 74 5.73 6.58 20.65
C LEU A 74 7.26 6.51 20.63
N ASP A 75 7.88 6.67 21.80
CA ASP A 75 9.31 6.42 22.05
C ASP A 75 9.45 5.76 23.43
N SER A 76 9.38 4.42 23.47
CA SER A 76 9.30 3.69 24.72
C SER A 76 9.89 2.29 24.58
N SER A 77 10.71 1.89 25.54
CA SER A 77 11.19 0.51 25.68
C SER A 77 10.12 -0.48 26.18
N GLY A 78 8.88 -0.02 26.37
CA GLY A 78 7.79 -0.83 26.92
C GLY A 78 7.59 -0.66 28.43
N GLY A 79 7.21 -1.73 29.14
CA GLY A 79 6.93 -1.68 30.56
C GLY A 79 5.72 -2.50 30.98
N ALA A 80 4.80 -1.92 31.75
CA ALA A 80 3.63 -2.63 32.29
C ALA A 80 2.61 -2.96 31.17
N LEU A 81 2.48 -4.23 30.78
CA LEU A 81 1.59 -4.68 29.71
C LEU A 81 0.12 -4.34 29.98
N THR A 82 -0.35 -4.52 31.20
CA THR A 82 -1.76 -4.18 31.56
C THR A 82 -2.07 -2.70 31.39
N GLU A 83 -1.07 -1.85 31.59
CA GLU A 83 -1.22 -0.40 31.39
C GLU A 83 -1.18 -0.06 29.89
N ALA A 84 -0.28 -0.71 29.14
CA ALA A 84 -0.21 -0.57 27.68
C ALA A 84 -1.52 -0.98 27.00
N VAL A 85 -2.17 -2.06 27.45
CA VAL A 85 -3.49 -2.49 26.93
C VAL A 85 -4.56 -1.43 27.18
N ARG A 86 -4.56 -0.79 28.37
CA ARG A 86 -5.50 0.33 28.67
C ARG A 86 -5.24 1.53 27.77
N ILE A 87 -3.96 1.92 27.59
CA ILE A 87 -3.56 2.98 26.68
C ILE A 87 -4.01 2.65 25.26
N ALA A 88 -3.77 1.41 24.80
CA ALA A 88 -4.20 0.96 23.47
C ALA A 88 -5.72 1.09 23.28
N GLY A 89 -6.51 0.72 24.29
CA GLY A 89 -7.98 0.89 24.27
C GLY A 89 -8.40 2.36 24.19
N LEU A 90 -7.73 3.28 24.90
CA LEU A 90 -8.00 4.70 24.83
C LEU A 90 -7.72 5.29 23.45
N ILE A 91 -6.55 4.97 22.85
CA ILE A 91 -6.15 5.41 21.53
C ILE A 91 -7.14 4.90 20.48
N ALA A 92 -7.46 3.59 20.50
CA ALA A 92 -8.41 2.99 19.58
C ALA A 92 -9.81 3.62 19.69
N ASN A 93 -10.33 3.86 20.88
CA ASN A 93 -11.65 4.47 21.10
C ASN A 93 -11.71 5.93 20.67
N ARG A 94 -10.57 6.61 20.58
CA ARG A 94 -10.46 7.98 20.07
C ARG A 94 -10.17 8.06 18.59
N TYR A 95 -10.03 6.91 17.90
CA TYR A 95 -9.70 6.82 16.47
C TYR A 95 -8.40 7.55 16.11
N MET A 96 -7.42 7.49 17.00
CA MET A 96 -6.10 8.07 16.76
C MET A 96 -5.17 7.04 16.17
N GLY A 97 -4.37 7.48 15.21
CA GLY A 97 -3.25 6.68 14.70
C GLY A 97 -2.10 6.63 15.70
N THR A 98 -1.13 5.79 15.41
CA THR A 98 0.14 5.68 16.15
C THR A 98 1.33 5.86 15.23
N ALA A 99 2.42 6.43 15.74
CA ALA A 99 3.62 6.58 14.96
C ALA A 99 4.88 6.36 15.81
N VAL A 100 5.90 5.74 15.19
CA VAL A 100 7.26 5.66 15.76
C VAL A 100 8.17 6.57 14.94
N PRO A 101 8.62 7.71 15.49
CA PRO A 101 9.44 8.68 14.79
C PRO A 101 10.85 8.18 14.42
N SER A 102 11.57 9.00 13.66
CA SER A 102 12.97 8.76 13.34
C SER A 102 13.84 8.69 14.61
N GLY A 103 14.57 7.61 14.76
CA GLY A 103 15.45 7.37 15.91
C GLY A 103 14.72 6.97 17.19
N ALA A 104 13.39 6.98 17.22
CA ALA A 104 12.59 6.50 18.33
C ALA A 104 12.52 4.96 18.34
N THR A 105 12.30 4.42 19.53
CA THR A 105 12.16 2.99 19.77
C THR A 105 10.79 2.70 20.40
N CYS A 106 10.08 1.69 19.85
CA CYS A 106 8.85 1.20 20.46
C CYS A 106 8.93 -0.32 20.56
N GLU A 107 9.19 -0.82 21.76
CA GLU A 107 9.44 -2.22 22.03
C GLU A 107 8.48 -2.80 23.07
N SER A 108 8.32 -4.14 23.07
CA SER A 108 7.59 -4.84 24.13
C SER A 108 6.15 -4.32 24.32
N ALA A 109 5.79 -3.85 25.50
CA ALA A 109 4.47 -3.29 25.82
C ALA A 109 4.14 -2.03 24.96
N CYS A 110 5.15 -1.22 24.55
CA CYS A 110 4.95 -0.13 23.61
C CYS A 110 4.44 -0.61 22.25
N ALA A 111 4.97 -1.72 21.75
CA ALA A 111 4.52 -2.29 20.48
C ALA A 111 3.04 -2.72 20.52
N VAL A 112 2.51 -3.11 21.68
CA VAL A 112 1.08 -3.36 21.88
C VAL A 112 0.27 -2.06 21.74
N VAL A 113 0.76 -0.95 22.31
CA VAL A 113 0.15 0.38 22.10
C VAL A 113 0.18 0.76 20.62
N PHE A 114 1.31 0.56 19.96
CA PHE A 114 1.46 0.87 18.52
C PHE A 114 0.43 0.15 17.67
N LEU A 115 0.14 -1.13 17.94
CA LEU A 115 -0.83 -1.92 17.17
C LEU A 115 -2.28 -1.44 17.31
N SER A 116 -2.61 -0.55 18.24
CA SER A 116 -3.96 0.00 18.40
C SER A 116 -4.26 1.20 17.50
N GLY A 117 -3.26 1.73 16.79
CA GLY A 117 -3.43 2.88 15.90
C GLY A 117 -4.43 2.60 14.79
N ARG A 118 -5.46 3.45 14.69
CA ARG A 118 -6.49 3.36 13.67
C ARG A 118 -7.13 4.72 13.41
N PHE A 119 -7.80 4.81 12.28
CA PHE A 119 -8.51 6.03 11.93
C PHE A 119 -9.89 5.70 11.36
N ALA A 120 -10.87 6.58 11.55
CA ALA A 120 -12.21 6.42 11.03
C ALA A 120 -12.23 6.83 9.55
N HIS A 121 -12.62 5.89 8.65
CA HIS A 121 -12.71 6.21 7.23
C HIS A 121 -13.97 7.05 6.95
N PRO A 122 -13.87 8.25 6.35
CA PRO A 122 -15.00 9.18 6.21
C PRO A 122 -16.11 8.67 5.28
N GLU A 123 -15.80 7.73 4.37
CA GLU A 123 -16.76 7.21 3.38
C GLU A 123 -17.47 5.93 3.82
N ALA A 124 -17.16 5.40 5.00
CA ALA A 124 -17.72 4.15 5.46
C ALA A 124 -18.06 4.23 6.96
N GLU A 125 -19.32 4.51 7.29
CA GLU A 125 -19.79 4.47 8.68
C GLU A 125 -19.44 3.11 9.31
N GLY A 126 -18.66 3.16 10.41
CA GLY A 126 -18.24 1.99 11.17
C GLY A 126 -17.03 1.24 10.62
N ASN A 127 -16.44 1.65 9.51
CA ASN A 127 -15.19 1.07 9.01
C ASN A 127 -13.98 1.84 9.54
N PHE A 128 -13.14 1.14 10.25
CA PHE A 128 -11.86 1.62 10.73
C PHE A 128 -10.77 0.98 9.92
N VAL A 129 -9.73 1.76 9.60
CA VAL A 129 -8.52 1.26 8.95
C VAL A 129 -7.35 1.43 9.91
N PRO A 130 -6.39 0.50 9.93
CA PRO A 130 -5.14 0.67 10.66
C PRO A 130 -4.44 1.97 10.22
N ASP A 131 -3.96 2.75 11.18
CA ASP A 131 -3.06 3.89 10.96
C ASP A 131 -1.89 3.77 11.92
N ARG A 132 -0.87 3.02 11.50
CA ARG A 132 0.31 2.60 12.28
C ARG A 132 1.54 2.91 11.47
N ILE A 133 2.15 4.05 11.72
CA ILE A 133 3.26 4.53 10.91
C ILE A 133 4.60 4.29 11.62
N LEU A 134 5.46 3.55 10.98
CA LEU A 134 6.86 3.39 11.39
C LEU A 134 7.75 4.22 10.45
N HIS A 135 8.55 5.13 11.03
CA HIS A 135 9.57 5.81 10.25
C HIS A 135 10.66 4.82 9.77
N PRO A 136 11.18 4.92 8.54
CA PRO A 136 12.24 4.01 8.05
C PRO A 136 13.50 3.92 8.94
N ARG A 137 13.67 4.88 9.84
CA ARG A 137 14.78 4.95 10.83
C ARG A 137 14.28 4.82 12.27
N GLY A 138 13.03 4.46 12.50
CA GLY A 138 12.48 4.08 13.79
C GLY A 138 12.67 2.60 14.04
N THR A 139 12.52 2.18 15.28
CA THR A 139 12.66 0.78 15.71
C THR A 139 11.35 0.29 16.31
N LEU A 140 10.82 -0.82 15.81
CA LEU A 140 9.62 -1.48 16.34
C LEU A 140 9.94 -2.94 16.61
N GLY A 141 9.80 -3.37 17.86
CA GLY A 141 10.19 -4.70 18.32
C GLY A 141 9.15 -5.40 19.16
N PHE A 142 9.05 -6.71 18.98
CA PHE A 142 8.08 -7.59 19.61
C PHE A 142 8.73 -8.77 20.33
N HIS A 143 8.18 -9.16 21.47
CA HIS A 143 8.47 -10.41 22.18
C HIS A 143 7.28 -10.87 23.01
N ALA A 144 7.33 -12.12 23.46
CA ALA A 144 6.30 -12.67 24.34
C ALA A 144 6.26 -11.94 25.70
N PRO A 145 5.06 -11.78 26.30
CA PRO A 145 4.96 -11.23 27.64
C PRO A 145 5.87 -11.97 28.63
N ALA A 146 6.63 -11.22 29.40
CA ALA A 146 7.54 -11.74 30.40
C ALA A 146 7.02 -11.52 31.82
N LEU A 147 7.32 -12.48 32.71
CA LEU A 147 7.28 -12.26 34.14
C LEU A 147 8.71 -12.02 34.61
N VAL A 148 8.92 -10.89 35.25
CA VAL A 148 10.18 -10.64 35.95
C VAL A 148 10.08 -11.39 37.29
N ILE A 149 10.90 -12.42 37.44
CA ILE A 149 11.00 -13.22 38.66
C ILE A 149 12.43 -13.14 39.20
N ASP A 150 12.57 -13.02 40.52
CA ASP A 150 13.87 -13.00 41.17
C ASP A 150 14.52 -14.39 41.15
N ASP A 151 15.84 -14.44 41.16
CA ASP A 151 16.58 -15.71 41.21
C ASP A 151 16.56 -16.28 42.66
N ARG A 152 15.45 -16.99 43.01
CA ARG A 152 15.25 -17.63 44.30
C ARG A 152 14.36 -18.87 44.12
N ALA A 153 14.29 -19.69 45.17
CA ALA A 153 13.34 -20.77 45.21
C ALA A 153 11.91 -20.22 45.40
N TYR A 154 10.95 -20.75 44.62
CA TYR A 154 9.54 -20.37 44.67
C TYR A 154 8.68 -21.49 45.17
N ALA A 155 7.65 -21.15 45.96
CA ALA A 155 6.61 -22.07 46.33
C ALA A 155 5.69 -22.37 45.14
N ARG A 156 5.03 -23.56 45.16
CA ARG A 156 4.09 -23.98 44.12
C ARG A 156 3.03 -22.90 43.85
N GLU A 157 2.53 -22.26 44.88
CA GLU A 157 1.49 -21.24 44.82
C GLU A 157 1.97 -19.99 44.10
N GLU A 158 3.23 -19.62 44.28
CA GLU A 158 3.87 -18.46 43.58
C GLU A 158 4.04 -18.77 42.07
N VAL A 159 4.49 -19.99 41.72
CA VAL A 159 4.61 -20.44 40.33
C VAL A 159 3.24 -20.48 39.65
N ASN A 160 2.21 -21.04 40.30
CA ASN A 160 0.85 -21.08 39.74
C ASN A 160 0.29 -19.66 39.53
N ARG A 161 0.55 -18.74 40.46
CA ARG A 161 0.15 -17.32 40.30
C ARG A 161 0.86 -16.66 39.13
N ALA A 162 2.17 -16.84 39.00
CA ALA A 162 2.97 -16.33 37.89
C ALA A 162 2.44 -16.86 36.55
N TYR A 163 2.16 -18.16 36.45
CA TYR A 163 1.57 -18.77 35.28
C TYR A 163 0.18 -18.17 34.93
N SER A 164 -0.66 -17.95 35.94
CA SER A 164 -1.97 -17.34 35.74
C SER A 164 -1.87 -15.90 35.24
N ILE A 165 -0.88 -15.15 35.72
CA ILE A 165 -0.62 -13.79 35.25
C ILE A 165 -0.16 -13.81 33.78
N ALA A 166 0.76 -14.72 33.39
CA ALA A 166 1.21 -14.87 32.04
C ALA A 166 0.04 -15.20 31.07
N LEU A 167 -0.81 -16.13 31.44
CA LEU A 167 -2.01 -16.47 30.66
C LEU A 167 -2.98 -15.26 30.54
N ALA A 168 -3.19 -14.53 31.64
CA ALA A 168 -4.03 -13.34 31.61
C ALA A 168 -3.45 -12.27 30.68
N SER A 169 -2.12 -12.06 30.69
CA SER A 169 -1.44 -11.10 29.81
C SER A 169 -1.59 -11.46 28.32
N MET A 170 -1.47 -12.76 27.99
CA MET A 170 -1.78 -13.25 26.62
C MET A 170 -3.25 -13.02 26.27
N GLY A 171 -4.16 -13.27 27.23
CA GLY A 171 -5.59 -13.02 27.06
C GLY A 171 -5.92 -11.56 26.77
N GLU A 172 -5.17 -10.60 27.33
CA GLU A 172 -5.34 -9.17 27.05
C GLU A 172 -4.97 -8.83 25.60
N ILE A 173 -3.86 -9.36 25.06
CA ILE A 173 -3.47 -9.16 23.64
C ILE A 173 -4.54 -9.76 22.71
N LEU A 174 -5.04 -10.96 23.02
CA LEU A 174 -6.11 -11.60 22.24
C LEU A 174 -7.42 -10.82 22.29
N ARG A 175 -7.74 -10.17 23.41
CA ARG A 175 -8.92 -9.29 23.51
C ARG A 175 -8.79 -8.05 22.65
N LEU A 176 -7.64 -7.39 22.64
CA LEU A 176 -7.41 -6.24 21.74
C LEU A 176 -7.73 -6.59 20.29
N ARG A 177 -7.36 -7.81 19.87
CA ARG A 177 -7.69 -8.33 18.54
C ARG A 177 -9.18 -8.62 18.39
N SER A 178 -9.80 -9.35 19.35
CA SER A 178 -11.21 -9.74 19.25
C SER A 178 -12.18 -8.56 19.35
N ASP A 179 -11.83 -7.53 20.11
CA ASP A 179 -12.62 -6.32 20.28
C ASP A 179 -12.45 -5.33 19.11
N SER A 180 -11.77 -5.78 18.04
CA SER A 180 -11.43 -4.95 16.87
C SER A 180 -10.69 -3.65 17.23
N ALA A 181 -10.12 -3.58 18.43
CA ALA A 181 -9.29 -2.46 18.86
C ALA A 181 -7.91 -2.48 18.18
N ALA A 182 -7.45 -3.66 17.74
CA ALA A 182 -6.24 -3.83 16.95
C ALA A 182 -6.41 -4.98 15.96
N GLU A 183 -6.29 -4.72 14.68
CA GLU A 183 -6.14 -5.76 13.67
C GLU A 183 -4.70 -6.30 13.74
N ILE A 184 -4.51 -7.50 14.24
CA ILE A 184 -3.21 -8.15 14.38
C ILE A 184 -3.19 -9.37 13.45
N ALA A 185 -2.28 -9.37 12.49
CA ALA A 185 -2.04 -10.51 11.60
C ALA A 185 -1.70 -11.77 12.40
N ASP A 186 -2.18 -12.93 11.97
CA ASP A 186 -1.92 -14.20 12.67
C ASP A 186 -0.42 -14.50 12.75
N SER A 187 0.32 -14.24 11.68
CA SER A 187 1.77 -14.44 11.65
C SER A 187 2.52 -13.51 12.60
N LEU A 188 2.05 -12.27 12.79
CA LEU A 188 2.61 -11.37 13.80
C LEU A 188 2.33 -11.87 15.21
N LEU A 189 1.09 -12.27 15.49
CA LEU A 189 0.72 -12.83 16.78
C LEU A 189 1.56 -14.07 17.12
N LEU A 190 1.73 -15.00 16.17
CA LEU A 190 2.61 -16.15 16.33
C LEU A 190 4.06 -15.75 16.55
N THR A 191 4.54 -14.73 15.85
CA THR A 191 5.88 -14.18 16.04
C THR A 191 6.07 -13.63 17.46
N ILE A 192 5.13 -12.83 17.94
CA ILE A 192 5.13 -12.32 19.33
C ILE A 192 5.22 -13.47 20.33
N LEU A 193 4.34 -14.46 20.20
CA LEU A 193 4.27 -15.58 21.14
C LEU A 193 5.49 -16.50 21.12
N ASN A 194 6.15 -16.63 19.96
CA ASN A 194 7.33 -17.48 19.78
C ASN A 194 8.66 -16.78 20.07
N THR A 195 8.68 -15.45 20.18
CA THR A 195 9.89 -14.71 20.51
C THR A 195 10.10 -14.72 22.04
N PRO A 196 11.16 -15.34 22.57
CA PRO A 196 11.42 -15.35 24.00
C PRO A 196 11.51 -13.92 24.56
N SER A 197 11.13 -13.76 25.83
CA SER A 197 11.20 -12.44 26.48
C SER A 197 12.62 -11.88 26.68
N THR A 198 13.62 -12.71 26.46
CA THR A 198 15.06 -12.33 26.48
C THR A 198 15.57 -11.93 25.10
N ASP A 199 14.73 -12.00 24.09
CA ASP A 199 15.04 -11.71 22.71
C ASP A 199 14.02 -10.72 22.13
N MET A 200 14.26 -10.21 20.92
CA MET A 200 13.39 -9.25 20.26
C MET A 200 13.32 -9.54 18.77
N THR A 201 12.11 -9.59 18.21
CA THR A 201 11.92 -9.62 16.77
C THR A 201 11.51 -8.25 16.28
N TYR A 202 12.30 -7.70 15.36
CA TYR A 202 12.11 -6.36 14.80
C TYR A 202 11.39 -6.41 13.44
N VAL A 203 10.72 -5.31 13.10
CA VAL A 203 10.22 -5.06 11.75
C VAL A 203 11.36 -4.51 10.90
N GLU A 204 11.87 -5.30 9.97
CA GLU A 204 13.13 -5.00 9.26
C GLU A 204 12.96 -4.82 7.76
N THR A 205 11.92 -5.40 7.14
CA THR A 205 11.74 -5.39 5.68
C THR A 205 10.39 -4.83 5.26
N VAL A 206 10.31 -4.38 4.00
CA VAL A 206 9.06 -3.92 3.38
C VAL A 206 7.98 -5.01 3.45
N GLU A 207 8.34 -6.27 3.18
CA GLU A 207 7.43 -7.41 3.23
C GLU A 207 6.84 -7.60 4.63
N GLN A 208 7.68 -7.60 5.67
CA GLN A 208 7.19 -7.74 7.05
C GLN A 208 6.24 -6.61 7.43
N ALA A 209 6.61 -5.37 7.12
CA ALA A 209 5.77 -4.22 7.38
C ALA A 209 4.42 -4.32 6.66
N ALA A 210 4.44 -4.63 5.36
CA ALA A 210 3.24 -4.78 4.55
C ALA A 210 2.34 -5.92 5.06
N ARG A 211 2.91 -7.09 5.34
CA ARG A 211 2.19 -8.27 5.83
C ARG A 211 1.56 -8.06 7.20
N TRP A 212 2.22 -7.31 8.07
CA TRP A 212 1.71 -7.00 9.42
C TRP A 212 0.89 -5.70 9.48
N GLN A 213 0.55 -5.14 8.30
CA GLN A 213 -0.24 -3.91 8.18
C GLN A 213 0.36 -2.74 8.97
N ILE A 214 1.68 -2.60 8.89
CA ILE A 214 2.46 -1.49 9.45
C ILE A 214 2.89 -0.64 8.26
N ASP A 215 2.45 0.60 8.20
CA ASP A 215 2.79 1.48 7.11
C ASP A 215 4.12 2.20 7.38
N ILE A 216 4.93 2.34 6.34
CA ILE A 216 6.24 2.98 6.44
C ILE A 216 6.20 4.33 5.74
N ALA A 217 6.42 5.39 6.52
CA ALA A 217 6.45 6.78 6.04
C ALA A 217 7.39 7.63 6.92
N PRO A 218 7.96 8.71 6.40
CA PRO A 218 7.87 9.19 5.01
C PRO A 218 8.82 8.44 4.06
N VAL A 219 8.34 8.05 2.89
CA VAL A 219 9.13 7.33 1.87
C VAL A 219 8.98 8.02 0.52
N SER A 220 10.08 8.15 -0.23
CA SER A 220 10.07 8.69 -1.58
C SER A 220 9.76 7.60 -2.61
N LEU A 221 8.98 7.95 -3.63
CA LEU A 221 8.72 7.12 -4.80
C LEU A 221 9.89 7.15 -5.79
N THR A 222 10.09 6.07 -6.51
CA THR A 222 11.03 6.02 -7.64
C THR A 222 10.28 5.85 -8.95
N ALA A 223 10.77 6.49 -10.01
CA ALA A 223 10.20 6.41 -11.37
C ALA A 223 11.07 5.60 -12.34
N SER A 224 12.14 4.96 -11.86
CA SER A 224 13.14 4.29 -12.71
C SER A 224 12.61 3.00 -13.36
N ASP A 225 11.74 2.26 -12.67
CA ASP A 225 11.06 1.07 -13.17
C ASP A 225 9.63 1.07 -12.65
N ILE A 226 8.75 1.75 -13.37
CA ILE A 226 7.37 1.95 -12.94
C ILE A 226 6.58 0.63 -12.91
N GLU A 227 6.82 -0.28 -13.83
CA GLU A 227 6.11 -1.56 -13.89
C GLU A 227 6.50 -2.45 -12.72
N ALA A 228 7.78 -2.48 -12.34
CA ALA A 228 8.24 -3.19 -11.15
C ALA A 228 7.63 -2.58 -9.89
N SER A 229 7.61 -1.25 -9.77
CA SER A 229 7.02 -0.56 -8.61
C SER A 229 5.52 -0.87 -8.46
N LEU A 230 4.75 -0.80 -9.53
CA LEU A 230 3.33 -1.16 -9.53
C LEU A 230 3.10 -2.63 -9.15
N ARG A 231 3.94 -3.53 -9.65
CA ARG A 231 3.90 -4.95 -9.29
C ARG A 231 4.21 -5.15 -7.80
N TYR A 232 5.21 -4.47 -7.27
CA TYR A 232 5.53 -4.54 -5.85
C TYR A 232 4.37 -4.06 -4.98
N ALA A 233 3.67 -3.00 -5.37
CA ALA A 233 2.51 -2.52 -4.63
C ALA A 233 1.41 -3.59 -4.53
N CYS A 234 1.10 -4.27 -5.63
CA CYS A 234 0.14 -5.39 -5.63
C CYS A 234 0.61 -6.55 -4.74
N LEU A 235 1.89 -6.95 -4.83
CA LEU A 235 2.44 -8.06 -4.05
C LEU A 235 2.50 -7.75 -2.56
N ASN A 236 2.94 -6.56 -2.18
CA ASN A 236 3.00 -6.13 -0.79
C ASN A 236 1.61 -6.05 -0.16
N ALA A 237 0.64 -5.50 -0.89
CA ALA A 237 -0.73 -5.41 -0.41
C ALA A 237 -1.37 -6.81 -0.27
N ASP A 238 -1.17 -7.68 -1.26
CA ASP A 238 -1.67 -9.06 -1.23
C ASP A 238 -1.12 -9.85 -0.03
N GLY A 239 0.19 -9.72 0.23
CA GLY A 239 0.83 -10.30 1.41
C GLY A 239 0.18 -9.82 2.72
N GLY A 240 -0.18 -8.53 2.80
CA GLY A 240 -0.89 -7.96 3.95
C GLY A 240 -2.32 -8.45 4.12
N MET A 241 -3.02 -8.68 3.01
CA MET A 241 -4.39 -9.17 3.02
C MET A 241 -4.49 -10.66 3.35
N LEU A 242 -3.52 -11.45 2.91
CA LEU A 242 -3.49 -12.91 3.14
C LEU A 242 -2.65 -13.33 4.35
N ASP A 243 -1.91 -12.41 4.93
CA ASP A 243 -0.87 -12.70 5.94
C ASP A 243 0.16 -13.73 5.44
N GLU A 244 0.52 -13.65 4.14
CA GLU A 244 1.43 -14.56 3.46
C GLU A 244 2.65 -13.82 2.89
N ARG A 245 3.77 -14.52 2.80
CA ARG A 245 4.96 -14.01 2.11
C ARG A 245 4.80 -14.18 0.61
N PRO A 246 5.10 -13.14 -0.21
CA PRO A 246 5.16 -13.32 -1.65
C PRO A 246 6.18 -14.40 -2.02
N SER A 247 5.77 -15.35 -2.88
CA SER A 247 6.72 -16.37 -3.32
C SER A 247 7.75 -15.80 -4.29
N ASP A 248 8.97 -16.36 -4.29
CA ASP A 248 10.04 -15.96 -5.23
C ASP A 248 9.61 -16.09 -6.70
N THR A 249 8.73 -17.01 -7.02
CA THR A 249 8.18 -17.19 -8.36
C THR A 249 7.42 -15.94 -8.83
N TYR A 250 6.73 -15.25 -7.95
CA TYR A 250 6.02 -14.00 -8.28
C TYR A 250 6.93 -12.78 -8.33
N LEU A 251 7.92 -12.75 -7.46
CA LEU A 251 8.89 -11.66 -7.45
C LEU A 251 9.74 -11.63 -8.73
N TYR A 252 10.05 -12.82 -9.28
CA TYR A 252 11.01 -12.97 -10.40
C TYR A 252 10.43 -13.59 -11.65
N GLY A 253 9.32 -14.34 -11.58
CA GLY A 253 8.90 -15.26 -12.62
C GLY A 253 8.03 -14.69 -13.73
N SER A 254 7.35 -13.58 -13.51
CA SER A 254 6.49 -12.97 -14.53
C SER A 254 7.00 -11.58 -14.88
N ALA A 255 7.94 -11.55 -15.81
CA ALA A 255 8.51 -10.30 -16.29
C ALA A 255 7.50 -9.34 -16.95
N ASN A 256 6.27 -9.78 -17.21
CA ASN A 256 5.26 -8.98 -17.90
C ASN A 256 3.87 -9.22 -17.30
N LEU A 257 3.59 -8.63 -16.13
CA LEU A 257 2.20 -8.38 -15.77
C LEU A 257 1.71 -7.20 -16.62
N PRO A 258 0.79 -7.39 -17.55
CA PRO A 258 0.26 -6.28 -18.32
C PRO A 258 -0.58 -5.40 -17.38
N PHE A 259 -0.17 -4.16 -17.22
CA PHE A 259 -0.98 -3.15 -16.57
C PHE A 259 -1.82 -2.42 -17.62
N THR A 260 -3.07 -2.14 -17.28
CA THR A 260 -3.92 -1.22 -18.02
C THR A 260 -4.10 0.06 -17.22
N TYR A 261 -4.16 1.18 -17.90
CA TYR A 261 -4.15 2.49 -17.29
C TYR A 261 -5.43 3.24 -17.63
N GLY A 262 -6.07 3.83 -16.61
CA GLY A 262 -7.29 4.62 -16.74
C GLY A 262 -7.24 5.91 -15.93
N ASN A 263 -8.12 6.84 -16.22
CA ASN A 263 -8.32 8.10 -15.47
C ASN A 263 -6.99 8.83 -15.15
N LEU A 264 -6.10 8.92 -16.16
CA LEU A 264 -4.78 9.52 -16.01
C LEU A 264 -4.87 11.05 -15.97
N SER A 265 -4.22 11.64 -14.97
CA SER A 265 -3.93 13.07 -14.90
C SER A 265 -2.46 13.30 -14.51
N ALA A 266 -2.09 14.55 -14.25
CA ALA A 266 -0.74 14.88 -13.78
C ALA A 266 -0.46 14.40 -12.36
N ASP A 267 -1.51 14.13 -11.60
CA ASP A 267 -1.48 13.86 -10.16
C ASP A 267 -2.41 12.71 -9.72
N SER A 268 -2.99 11.97 -10.68
CA SER A 268 -3.81 10.80 -10.37
C SER A 268 -3.78 9.76 -11.48
N ALA A 269 -4.04 8.49 -11.11
CA ALA A 269 -4.12 7.37 -12.04
C ALA A 269 -4.98 6.23 -11.48
N VAL A 270 -5.69 5.53 -12.35
CA VAL A 270 -6.23 4.18 -12.07
C VAL A 270 -5.38 3.18 -12.84
N VAL A 271 -4.81 2.22 -12.13
CA VAL A 271 -3.92 1.20 -12.71
C VAL A 271 -4.46 -0.18 -12.35
N THR A 272 -4.69 -1.02 -13.35
CA THR A 272 -5.23 -2.37 -13.15
C THR A 272 -4.27 -3.40 -13.71
N SER A 273 -3.87 -4.38 -12.89
CA SER A 273 -3.17 -5.59 -13.34
C SER A 273 -4.20 -6.70 -13.51
N ARG A 274 -4.24 -7.29 -14.71
CA ARG A 274 -5.09 -8.46 -14.99
C ARG A 274 -4.23 -9.71 -15.00
N ALA A 275 -4.56 -10.65 -14.12
CA ALA A 275 -4.04 -12.02 -14.03
C ALA A 275 -2.52 -12.15 -13.77
N GLY A 276 -2.14 -13.08 -12.93
CA GLY A 276 -0.79 -13.63 -12.87
C GLY A 276 0.07 -13.24 -11.69
N PHE A 277 -0.44 -12.53 -10.68
CA PHE A 277 0.33 -12.36 -9.45
C PHE A 277 0.05 -13.44 -8.38
N ARG A 278 -0.96 -14.31 -8.60
CA ARG A 278 -1.18 -15.57 -7.86
C ARG A 278 -1.22 -16.77 -8.79
N THR A 279 -0.68 -17.93 -8.37
CA THR A 279 -0.59 -19.14 -9.20
C THR A 279 -1.93 -19.80 -9.47
N GLU A 280 -2.91 -19.70 -8.60
CA GLU A 280 -4.10 -20.58 -8.59
C GLU A 280 -5.41 -19.88 -8.92
N ALA A 281 -5.45 -18.55 -8.96
CA ALA A 281 -6.64 -17.81 -9.33
C ALA A 281 -6.28 -16.58 -10.16
N ALA A 282 -7.16 -16.25 -11.11
CA ALA A 282 -7.11 -14.97 -11.81
C ALA A 282 -7.37 -13.84 -10.81
N ALA A 283 -6.36 -13.41 -10.08
CA ALA A 283 -6.45 -12.28 -9.20
C ALA A 283 -6.14 -11.01 -9.98
N SER A 284 -6.97 -9.99 -9.84
CA SER A 284 -6.72 -8.65 -10.36
C SER A 284 -6.37 -7.70 -9.20
N CYS A 285 -5.46 -6.78 -9.46
CA CYS A 285 -5.09 -5.72 -8.54
C CYS A 285 -5.44 -4.40 -9.20
N GLU A 286 -6.33 -3.63 -8.62
CA GLU A 286 -6.70 -2.31 -9.09
C GLU A 286 -6.27 -1.26 -8.07
N MET A 287 -5.50 -0.28 -8.54
CA MET A 287 -4.98 0.83 -7.74
C MET A 287 -5.62 2.14 -8.17
N HIS A 288 -6.22 2.85 -7.22
CA HIS A 288 -6.68 4.23 -7.38
C HIS A 288 -5.68 5.14 -6.68
N LEU A 289 -4.87 5.85 -7.44
CA LEU A 289 -3.74 6.63 -6.96
C LEU A 289 -3.98 8.13 -7.14
N TRP A 290 -3.53 8.93 -6.18
CA TRP A 290 -3.47 10.38 -6.27
C TRP A 290 -2.23 10.92 -5.55
N ALA A 291 -1.78 12.13 -5.93
CA ALA A 291 -0.73 12.81 -5.21
C ALA A 291 -1.26 13.29 -3.87
N SER A 292 -0.67 12.82 -2.77
CA SER A 292 -1.08 13.21 -1.43
C SER A 292 -0.61 14.62 -1.08
N GLY A 293 0.54 15.03 -1.61
CA GLY A 293 1.22 16.27 -1.24
C GLY A 293 1.84 16.26 0.15
N ASP A 294 1.61 15.20 0.95
CA ASP A 294 2.21 14.98 2.27
C ASP A 294 2.81 13.57 2.33
N PRO A 295 4.13 13.42 2.57
CA PRO A 295 4.78 12.13 2.61
C PRO A 295 4.33 11.22 3.77
N LEU A 296 3.57 11.75 4.71
CA LEU A 296 3.00 11.02 5.85
C LEU A 296 1.54 10.57 5.62
N ASP A 297 0.94 10.97 4.50
CA ASP A 297 -0.43 10.59 4.14
C ASP A 297 -0.43 9.49 3.07
N ARG A 298 -1.58 8.84 2.94
CA ARG A 298 -1.83 7.86 1.89
C ARG A 298 -1.93 8.55 0.52
N MET A 299 -1.50 7.86 -0.50
CA MET A 299 -1.56 8.31 -1.89
C MET A 299 -2.56 7.53 -2.73
N GLY A 300 -3.45 6.80 -2.11
CA GLY A 300 -4.43 6.00 -2.82
C GLY A 300 -5.01 4.87 -1.99
N TYR A 301 -5.76 4.03 -2.67
CA TYR A 301 -6.13 2.71 -2.21
C TYR A 301 -5.99 1.70 -3.33
N LEU A 302 -5.86 0.44 -2.97
CA LEU A 302 -5.92 -0.66 -3.93
C LEU A 302 -6.93 -1.72 -3.46
N THR A 303 -7.48 -2.42 -4.44
CA THR A 303 -8.37 -3.56 -4.25
C THR A 303 -7.80 -4.76 -4.95
N ILE A 304 -7.93 -5.93 -4.32
CA ILE A 304 -7.56 -7.20 -4.91
C ILE A 304 -8.82 -8.04 -5.02
N GLU A 305 -9.12 -8.45 -6.26
CA GLU A 305 -10.21 -9.37 -6.56
C GLU A 305 -9.60 -10.72 -6.96
N GLY A 306 -10.14 -11.78 -6.40
CA GLY A 306 -9.75 -13.16 -6.75
C GLY A 306 -9.41 -13.99 -5.53
N GLY A 307 -9.82 -15.23 -5.57
CA GLY A 307 -9.75 -16.20 -4.49
C GLY A 307 -11.08 -16.92 -4.32
N SER A 308 -11.15 -17.84 -3.38
CA SER A 308 -12.35 -18.64 -3.08
C SER A 308 -13.47 -17.84 -2.39
N SER A 309 -13.20 -16.63 -1.93
CA SER A 309 -14.20 -15.65 -1.45
C SER A 309 -14.31 -14.53 -2.48
N ASN A 310 -15.53 -14.23 -2.91
CA ASN A 310 -15.84 -13.04 -3.73
C ASN A 310 -15.70 -11.72 -2.94
N GLU A 311 -14.86 -11.70 -1.91
CA GLU A 311 -14.64 -10.52 -1.09
C GLU A 311 -13.57 -9.64 -1.73
N MET A 312 -13.98 -8.43 -2.06
CA MET A 312 -13.10 -7.35 -2.47
C MET A 312 -12.41 -6.82 -1.21
N THR A 313 -11.11 -7.03 -1.10
CA THR A 313 -10.33 -6.51 0.02
C THR A 313 -9.65 -5.21 -0.39
N ARG A 314 -9.88 -4.16 0.39
CA ARG A 314 -9.30 -2.83 0.17
C ARG A 314 -8.15 -2.57 1.13
N ARG A 315 -7.07 -1.96 0.64
CA ARG A 315 -5.94 -1.46 1.43
C ARG A 315 -5.59 -0.03 1.05
N GLU A 316 -5.28 0.79 2.04
CA GLU A 316 -4.72 2.13 1.83
C GLU A 316 -3.28 2.01 1.30
N VAL A 317 -2.90 2.91 0.39
CA VAL A 317 -1.61 2.88 -0.31
C VAL A 317 -0.70 3.96 0.21
N TYR A 318 0.43 3.55 0.80
CA TYR A 318 1.56 4.41 1.14
C TYR A 318 2.73 4.13 0.20
N ALA A 319 3.62 5.10 0.03
CA ALA A 319 4.71 5.05 -0.93
C ALA A 319 5.65 3.84 -0.77
N PHE A 320 5.82 3.31 0.45
CA PHE A 320 6.68 2.15 0.70
C PHE A 320 6.22 0.88 -0.03
N LEU A 321 4.92 0.72 -0.30
CA LEU A 321 4.40 -0.45 -1.01
C LEU A 321 4.94 -0.59 -2.43
N PHE A 322 5.42 0.49 -3.04
CA PHE A 322 6.02 0.47 -4.39
C PHE A 322 7.49 0.01 -4.41
N HIS A 323 8.05 -0.37 -3.26
CA HIS A 323 9.42 -0.85 -3.14
C HIS A 323 9.49 -2.38 -3.03
N ASP A 324 10.64 -2.95 -3.42
CA ASP A 324 10.90 -4.40 -3.36
C ASP A 324 10.56 -4.94 -1.97
N PRO A 325 9.72 -5.99 -1.86
CA PRO A 325 9.37 -6.61 -0.57
C PRO A 325 10.55 -6.99 0.32
N ARG A 326 11.70 -7.34 -0.28
CA ARG A 326 12.91 -7.76 0.45
C ARG A 326 13.78 -6.60 0.91
N LEU A 327 13.49 -5.39 0.47
CA LEU A 327 14.30 -4.24 0.82
C LEU A 327 14.26 -4.01 2.33
N PRO A 328 15.41 -3.90 3.00
CA PRO A 328 15.44 -3.47 4.40
C PRO A 328 14.83 -2.08 4.55
N LEU A 329 14.05 -1.86 5.62
CA LEU A 329 13.45 -0.54 5.90
C LEU A 329 14.52 0.56 5.96
N SER A 330 15.69 0.22 6.53
CA SER A 330 16.83 1.14 6.59
C SER A 330 17.39 1.58 5.23
N ALA A 331 17.08 0.88 4.15
CA ALA A 331 17.50 1.24 2.79
C ALA A 331 16.42 2.05 2.02
N LEU A 332 15.22 2.21 2.58
CA LEU A 332 14.18 3.02 1.96
C LEU A 332 14.61 4.49 1.86
N PRO A 333 14.36 5.14 0.71
CA PRO A 333 14.61 6.57 0.55
C PRO A 333 13.59 7.38 1.37
N VAL A 334 14.07 8.23 2.27
CA VAL A 334 13.23 9.06 3.14
C VAL A 334 12.84 10.34 2.39
N ALA A 335 11.57 10.73 2.45
CA ALA A 335 11.06 11.98 1.91
C ALA A 335 11.02 13.06 3.01
N ASP A 336 12.07 13.86 3.11
CA ASP A 336 12.19 14.91 4.14
C ASP A 336 11.26 16.12 3.93
N SER A 337 10.55 16.17 2.81
CA SER A 337 9.64 17.26 2.45
C SER A 337 8.65 16.84 1.37
N PRO A 338 7.53 17.55 1.18
CA PRO A 338 6.59 17.31 0.09
C PRO A 338 7.23 17.31 -1.31
N ALA A 339 8.28 18.09 -1.51
CA ALA A 339 9.01 18.12 -2.79
C ALA A 339 9.87 16.86 -3.01
N ALA A 340 10.24 16.14 -1.95
CA ALA A 340 11.07 14.95 -1.99
C ALA A 340 10.26 13.64 -2.15
N THR A 341 8.93 13.69 -2.21
CA THR A 341 8.06 12.49 -2.36
C THR A 341 8.29 11.74 -3.67
N GLY A 342 8.74 12.43 -4.71
CA GLY A 342 8.90 11.85 -6.05
C GLY A 342 7.58 11.66 -6.82
N GLU A 343 6.43 12.04 -6.26
CA GLU A 343 5.09 11.81 -6.83
C GLU A 343 4.96 12.32 -8.26
N ARG A 344 5.42 13.55 -8.53
CA ARG A 344 5.35 14.13 -9.89
C ARG A 344 6.08 13.27 -10.94
N ALA A 345 7.28 12.78 -10.62
CA ALA A 345 8.04 11.91 -11.51
C ALA A 345 7.38 10.55 -11.67
N PHE A 346 6.81 10.03 -10.59
CA PHE A 346 6.09 8.77 -10.56
C PHE A 346 4.85 8.80 -11.46
N PHE A 347 3.96 9.79 -11.32
CA PHE A 347 2.79 9.94 -12.19
C PHE A 347 3.16 10.24 -13.64
N ALA A 348 4.23 10.99 -13.88
CA ALA A 348 4.75 11.18 -15.24
C ALA A 348 5.24 9.86 -15.87
N ALA A 349 5.86 8.97 -15.08
CA ALA A 349 6.28 7.64 -15.54
C ALA A 349 5.08 6.72 -15.82
N ILE A 350 4.04 6.73 -14.98
CA ILE A 350 2.77 6.04 -15.26
C ILE A 350 2.18 6.53 -16.58
N GLY A 351 2.11 7.85 -16.78
CA GLY A 351 1.62 8.44 -18.04
C GLY A 351 2.47 8.06 -19.27
N ALA A 352 3.79 7.89 -19.10
CA ALA A 352 4.66 7.39 -20.16
C ALA A 352 4.41 5.91 -20.47
N ALA A 353 4.27 5.07 -19.44
CA ALA A 353 3.95 3.65 -19.59
C ALA A 353 2.60 3.45 -20.29
N ALA A 354 1.58 4.21 -19.91
CA ALA A 354 0.27 4.21 -20.56
C ALA A 354 0.34 4.59 -22.04
N ARG A 355 1.12 5.60 -22.39
CA ARG A 355 1.33 5.98 -23.82
C ARG A 355 2.03 4.85 -24.58
N ASN A 356 3.02 4.20 -24.00
CA ASN A 356 3.71 3.07 -24.60
C ASN A 356 2.76 1.88 -24.82
N GLU A 357 1.92 1.57 -23.84
CA GLU A 357 0.89 0.53 -23.99
C GLU A 357 -0.06 0.87 -25.14
N LEU A 358 -0.65 2.06 -25.14
CA LEU A 358 -1.59 2.48 -26.18
C LEU A 358 -0.94 2.60 -27.57
N SER A 359 0.35 2.87 -27.66
CA SER A 359 1.08 2.95 -28.92
C SER A 359 1.48 1.60 -29.51
N SER A 360 1.31 0.49 -28.77
CA SER A 360 1.70 -0.85 -29.14
C SER A 360 0.60 -1.91 -29.03
N VAL A 361 -0.66 -1.50 -29.08
CA VAL A 361 -1.82 -2.40 -28.98
C VAL A 361 -1.87 -3.36 -30.16
N GLU A 362 -1.88 -4.65 -29.87
CA GLU A 362 -2.04 -5.68 -30.90
C GLU A 362 -3.50 -5.78 -31.35
N ILE A 363 -3.78 -5.37 -32.59
CA ILE A 363 -5.11 -5.46 -33.21
C ILE A 363 -5.27 -6.81 -33.89
N ARG A 364 -6.02 -7.73 -33.30
CA ARG A 364 -6.16 -9.12 -33.76
C ARG A 364 -7.46 -9.40 -34.51
N SER A 365 -8.36 -8.42 -34.65
CA SER A 365 -9.66 -8.56 -35.31
C SER A 365 -9.95 -7.38 -36.22
N CYS A 366 -10.52 -7.66 -37.38
CA CYS A 366 -11.04 -6.62 -38.25
C CYS A 366 -12.26 -5.93 -37.64
N TRP A 367 -13.03 -6.66 -36.82
CA TRP A 367 -14.28 -6.20 -36.26
C TRP A 367 -14.07 -5.61 -34.88
N LEU A 368 -14.73 -4.51 -34.60
CA LEU A 368 -14.84 -3.92 -33.26
C LEU A 368 -16.00 -4.59 -32.52
N LEU A 369 -15.75 -4.96 -31.26
CA LEU A 369 -16.74 -5.66 -30.43
C LEU A 369 -17.74 -4.70 -29.79
N ARG A 370 -17.33 -3.43 -29.61
CA ARG A 370 -18.11 -2.39 -28.92
C ARG A 370 -18.18 -1.13 -29.76
N PRO A 371 -19.21 -0.28 -29.57
CA PRO A 371 -19.30 1.01 -30.23
C PRO A 371 -18.34 2.06 -29.66
N GLU A 372 -17.81 1.84 -28.45
CA GLU A 372 -16.77 2.69 -27.84
C GLU A 372 -15.41 2.10 -28.15
N ALA A 373 -14.50 2.91 -28.64
CA ALA A 373 -13.12 2.57 -28.94
C ALA A 373 -12.18 3.68 -28.46
N ARG A 374 -10.88 3.37 -28.37
CA ARG A 374 -9.83 4.35 -28.08
C ARG A 374 -8.89 4.48 -29.26
N ILE A 375 -8.31 5.66 -29.42
CA ILE A 375 -7.21 5.86 -30.39
C ILE A 375 -5.95 5.19 -29.85
N VAL A 376 -5.38 4.28 -30.64
CA VAL A 376 -4.19 3.47 -30.31
C VAL A 376 -3.22 3.41 -31.48
N ASN A 377 -2.03 2.85 -31.28
CA ASN A 377 -1.02 2.58 -32.33
C ASN A 377 -0.55 3.84 -33.09
N VAL A 378 -0.51 4.98 -32.41
CA VAL A 378 0.06 6.22 -32.87
C VAL A 378 0.99 6.79 -31.80
N ASN A 379 1.88 7.73 -32.16
CA ASN A 379 2.76 8.35 -31.17
C ASN A 379 2.05 9.49 -30.42
N GLU A 380 1.28 10.31 -31.12
CA GLU A 380 0.61 11.48 -30.54
C GLU A 380 -0.88 11.54 -30.93
N TYR A 381 -1.19 11.38 -32.21
CA TYR A 381 -2.54 11.51 -32.74
C TYR A 381 -2.75 10.70 -34.01
N VAL A 382 -4.01 10.46 -34.36
CA VAL A 382 -4.45 9.99 -35.69
C VAL A 382 -5.18 11.10 -36.43
N ASN A 383 -5.06 11.15 -37.75
CA ASN A 383 -5.87 12.05 -38.58
C ASN A 383 -7.29 11.48 -38.77
N LEU A 384 -8.29 12.22 -38.31
CA LEU A 384 -9.69 12.00 -38.66
C LEU A 384 -9.92 12.52 -40.07
N ARG A 385 -10.46 11.68 -40.96
CA ARG A 385 -10.55 12.01 -42.40
C ARG A 385 -12.00 12.08 -42.89
N ALA A 386 -12.21 12.80 -43.97
CA ALA A 386 -13.53 12.95 -44.61
C ALA A 386 -14.05 11.68 -45.28
N GLY A 387 -13.17 10.69 -45.52
CA GLY A 387 -13.52 9.41 -46.13
C GLY A 387 -12.48 8.34 -45.79
N PRO A 388 -12.74 7.06 -46.13
CA PRO A 388 -11.77 5.98 -45.96
C PRO A 388 -10.59 6.18 -46.93
N GLY A 389 -9.36 5.93 -46.41
CA GLY A 389 -8.11 6.08 -47.18
C GLY A 389 -7.31 7.34 -46.86
N PHE A 390 -6.01 7.29 -47.15
CA PHE A 390 -5.07 8.37 -46.83
C PHE A 390 -5.22 9.58 -47.75
N GLU A 391 -5.82 9.42 -48.91
CA GLU A 391 -6.08 10.51 -49.89
C GLU A 391 -7.26 11.39 -49.48
N ALA A 392 -8.12 10.91 -48.58
CA ALA A 392 -9.23 11.67 -48.07
C ALA A 392 -8.74 12.85 -47.21
N GLY A 393 -9.37 14.00 -47.35
CA GLY A 393 -9.00 15.24 -46.65
C GLY A 393 -9.03 15.04 -45.11
N VAL A 394 -8.05 15.61 -44.42
CA VAL A 394 -7.97 15.62 -42.98
C VAL A 394 -8.94 16.63 -42.40
N LEU A 395 -9.83 16.19 -41.52
CA LEU A 395 -10.77 17.02 -40.80
C LEU A 395 -10.16 17.62 -39.53
N ARG A 396 -9.49 16.77 -38.74
CA ARG A 396 -8.76 17.13 -37.52
C ARG A 396 -7.81 16.03 -37.07
N GLN A 397 -7.02 16.31 -36.06
CA GLN A 397 -6.19 15.34 -35.34
C GLN A 397 -6.90 14.89 -34.08
N VAL A 398 -6.97 13.58 -33.84
CA VAL A 398 -7.57 12.95 -32.65
C VAL A 398 -6.44 12.35 -31.83
N PRO A 399 -6.23 12.80 -30.57
CA PRO A 399 -5.09 12.38 -29.75
C PRO A 399 -5.08 10.90 -29.42
N LEU A 400 -3.89 10.35 -29.16
CA LEU A 400 -3.70 9.01 -28.58
C LEU A 400 -4.49 8.89 -27.28
N GLY A 401 -5.22 7.79 -27.12
CA GLY A 401 -6.03 7.49 -25.94
C GLY A 401 -7.40 8.18 -25.91
N GLU A 402 -7.71 9.09 -26.84
CA GLU A 402 -9.04 9.71 -26.91
C GLU A 402 -10.10 8.63 -27.14
N GLN A 403 -11.17 8.66 -26.33
CA GLN A 403 -12.34 7.81 -26.53
C GLN A 403 -13.18 8.32 -27.69
N VAL A 404 -13.52 7.42 -28.58
CA VAL A 404 -14.31 7.73 -29.79
C VAL A 404 -15.48 6.75 -29.88
N ARG A 405 -16.58 7.22 -30.49
CA ARG A 405 -17.75 6.37 -30.73
C ARG A 405 -17.76 5.91 -32.19
N VAL A 406 -17.76 4.61 -32.41
CA VAL A 406 -17.83 4.01 -33.73
C VAL A 406 -19.27 4.04 -34.23
N ILE A 407 -19.47 4.57 -35.43
CA ILE A 407 -20.79 4.66 -36.08
C ILE A 407 -21.03 3.39 -36.85
N GLY A 408 -21.67 2.42 -36.19
CA GLY A 408 -21.97 1.11 -36.77
C GLY A 408 -20.76 0.18 -36.80
N THR A 409 -20.58 -0.62 -35.76
CA THR A 409 -19.48 -1.59 -35.61
C THR A 409 -19.40 -2.64 -36.75
N GLN A 410 -20.52 -2.86 -37.46
CA GLN A 410 -20.63 -3.73 -38.62
C GLN A 410 -20.35 -3.00 -39.95
N ASN A 411 -20.20 -1.68 -39.96
CA ASN A 411 -20.00 -0.86 -41.15
C ASN A 411 -18.52 -0.65 -41.51
N LEU A 412 -17.79 -1.75 -41.61
CA LEU A 412 -16.39 -1.73 -42.05
C LEU A 412 -16.29 -1.22 -43.51
N ARG A 413 -15.62 -0.09 -43.70
CA ARG A 413 -15.35 0.48 -45.00
C ARG A 413 -13.97 0.02 -45.47
N THR A 414 -13.74 0.05 -46.77
CA THR A 414 -12.47 -0.31 -47.41
C THR A 414 -12.00 0.82 -48.31
N ILE A 415 -10.69 0.90 -48.51
CA ILE A 415 -10.06 1.93 -49.34
C ILE A 415 -10.50 1.87 -50.83
N ASP A 416 -10.77 0.65 -51.34
CA ASP A 416 -11.22 0.39 -52.68
C ASP A 416 -12.01 -0.96 -52.78
N SER A 417 -12.26 -1.45 -53.97
CA SER A 417 -12.94 -2.73 -54.24
C SER A 417 -12.06 -3.75 -55.01
N GLY A 418 -10.73 -3.55 -54.97
CA GLY A 418 -9.80 -4.42 -55.74
C GLY A 418 -9.68 -5.83 -55.17
N PRO A 419 -9.01 -6.76 -55.90
CA PRO A 419 -8.87 -8.17 -55.55
C PRO A 419 -8.22 -8.36 -54.16
N ARG A 420 -7.26 -7.51 -53.79
CA ARG A 420 -6.62 -7.51 -52.46
C ARG A 420 -7.62 -7.25 -51.34
N VAL A 421 -8.49 -6.27 -51.53
CA VAL A 421 -9.51 -5.92 -50.53
C VAL A 421 -10.51 -7.08 -50.38
N ALA A 422 -10.89 -7.77 -51.51
CA ALA A 422 -11.75 -8.91 -51.46
C ALA A 422 -11.11 -10.09 -50.68
N GLN A 423 -9.80 -10.33 -50.84
CA GLN A 423 -9.05 -11.33 -50.06
C GLN A 423 -8.98 -10.96 -48.58
N CYS A 424 -8.78 -9.69 -48.25
CA CYS A 424 -8.80 -9.21 -46.85
C CYS A 424 -10.16 -9.38 -46.21
N ARG A 425 -11.26 -9.07 -46.89
CA ARG A 425 -12.63 -9.28 -46.39
C ARG A 425 -12.90 -10.79 -46.16
N ALA A 426 -12.51 -11.66 -47.07
CA ALA A 426 -12.64 -13.10 -46.89
C ALA A 426 -11.91 -13.57 -45.66
N ALA A 427 -10.63 -13.16 -45.49
CA ALA A 427 -9.83 -13.50 -44.30
C ALA A 427 -10.46 -13.02 -42.99
N CYS A 428 -11.04 -11.80 -42.96
CA CYS A 428 -11.73 -11.27 -41.80
C CYS A 428 -13.00 -12.05 -41.43
N ASN A 429 -13.74 -12.54 -42.44
CA ASN A 429 -14.94 -13.33 -42.21
C ASN A 429 -14.61 -14.76 -41.75
N ASP A 430 -13.50 -15.34 -42.26
CA ASP A 430 -13.11 -16.70 -41.98
C ASP A 430 -12.37 -16.87 -40.63
N LEU A 431 -11.66 -15.85 -40.15
CA LEU A 431 -10.88 -15.93 -38.92
C LEU A 431 -11.74 -16.31 -37.67
N PRO A 432 -12.95 -15.80 -37.46
CA PRO A 432 -13.80 -16.23 -36.33
C PRO A 432 -14.21 -17.72 -36.42
N LEU A 433 -14.25 -18.31 -37.63
CA LEU A 433 -14.59 -19.70 -37.88
C LEU A 433 -13.39 -20.65 -37.69
N ALA A 434 -12.17 -20.11 -37.80
CA ALA A 434 -10.95 -20.84 -37.64
C ALA A 434 -9.91 -20.08 -36.81
N PRO A 435 -10.16 -19.83 -35.52
CA PRO A 435 -9.35 -18.91 -34.68
C PRO A 435 -7.92 -19.44 -34.44
N GLY A 436 -7.67 -20.73 -34.64
CA GLY A 436 -6.35 -21.36 -34.54
C GLY A 436 -5.51 -21.32 -35.82
N ASP A 437 -6.04 -20.90 -36.97
CA ASP A 437 -5.32 -20.83 -38.21
C ASP A 437 -4.32 -19.66 -38.24
N SER A 438 -3.04 -19.99 -38.02
CA SER A 438 -1.96 -19.02 -38.00
C SER A 438 -1.70 -18.32 -39.34
N ARG A 439 -2.05 -18.95 -40.45
CA ARG A 439 -1.90 -18.37 -41.79
C ARG A 439 -2.96 -17.32 -42.03
N LEU A 440 -4.20 -17.63 -41.66
CA LEU A 440 -5.33 -16.71 -41.76
C LEU A 440 -5.12 -15.51 -40.84
N ARG A 441 -4.65 -15.72 -39.61
CA ARG A 441 -4.29 -14.65 -38.69
C ARG A 441 -3.26 -13.71 -39.29
N ARG A 442 -2.13 -14.21 -39.77
CA ARG A 442 -1.10 -13.37 -40.41
C ARG A 442 -1.63 -12.61 -41.66
N GLN A 443 -2.64 -13.13 -42.31
CA GLN A 443 -3.28 -12.43 -43.44
C GLN A 443 -4.13 -11.27 -42.93
N VAL A 444 -4.92 -11.46 -41.86
CA VAL A 444 -5.72 -10.38 -41.20
C VAL A 444 -4.81 -9.30 -40.67
N ASP A 445 -3.74 -9.65 -39.95
CA ASP A 445 -2.77 -8.70 -39.38
C ASP A 445 -2.19 -7.80 -40.50
N ARG A 446 -1.77 -8.37 -41.61
CA ARG A 446 -1.27 -7.60 -42.76
C ARG A 446 -2.33 -6.67 -43.33
N CYS A 447 -3.59 -7.11 -43.43
CA CYS A 447 -4.70 -6.28 -43.92
C CYS A 447 -4.95 -5.06 -43.03
N ILE A 448 -4.85 -5.25 -41.72
CA ILE A 448 -4.98 -4.18 -40.71
C ILE A 448 -3.78 -3.23 -40.80
N ASP A 449 -2.55 -3.77 -40.82
CA ASP A 449 -1.32 -2.98 -40.91
C ASP A 449 -1.23 -2.13 -42.19
N ASP A 450 -1.75 -2.65 -43.29
CA ASP A 450 -1.82 -1.98 -44.57
C ASP A 450 -3.00 -0.98 -44.67
N ASN A 451 -3.73 -0.77 -43.55
CA ASN A 451 -4.85 0.17 -43.45
C ASN A 451 -5.96 -0.09 -44.47
N VAL A 452 -6.25 -1.35 -44.78
CA VAL A 452 -7.31 -1.72 -45.73
C VAL A 452 -8.69 -1.40 -45.20
N PHE A 453 -8.86 -1.41 -43.88
CA PHE A 453 -10.14 -1.28 -43.17
C PHE A 453 -10.28 0.04 -42.43
N TRP A 454 -11.45 0.67 -42.57
CA TRP A 454 -11.77 1.97 -41.99
C TRP A 454 -13.13 1.95 -41.32
N TYR A 455 -13.24 2.68 -40.21
CA TYR A 455 -14.50 2.91 -39.51
C TYR A 455 -14.85 4.38 -39.50
N GLU A 456 -16.14 4.65 -39.65
CA GLU A 456 -16.69 5.96 -39.35
C GLU A 456 -16.80 6.09 -37.83
N ILE A 457 -16.20 7.12 -37.28
CA ILE A 457 -16.23 7.42 -35.84
C ILE A 457 -16.77 8.81 -35.60
N ARG A 458 -17.21 9.03 -34.37
CA ARG A 458 -17.46 10.36 -33.80
C ARG A 458 -16.52 10.57 -32.64
N ASP A 459 -15.73 11.63 -32.72
CA ASP A 459 -14.77 11.99 -31.69
C ASP A 459 -15.42 12.69 -30.47
N ALA A 460 -14.64 13.01 -29.45
CA ALA A 460 -15.11 13.68 -28.23
C ALA A 460 -15.71 15.07 -28.49
N SER A 461 -15.33 15.74 -29.60
CA SER A 461 -15.91 17.03 -30.00
C SER A 461 -17.25 16.89 -30.74
N GLY A 462 -17.68 15.66 -31.07
CA GLY A 462 -18.85 15.38 -31.89
C GLY A 462 -18.60 15.35 -33.39
N GLN A 463 -17.34 15.61 -33.86
CA GLN A 463 -16.99 15.58 -35.27
C GLN A 463 -17.00 14.13 -35.78
N ALA A 464 -17.73 13.87 -36.87
CA ALA A 464 -17.72 12.58 -37.56
C ALA A 464 -16.64 12.55 -38.64
N GLY A 465 -16.06 11.38 -38.86
CA GLY A 465 -15.06 11.12 -39.91
C GLY A 465 -14.54 9.68 -39.85
N TYR A 466 -13.50 9.38 -40.61
CA TYR A 466 -12.98 8.06 -40.80
C TYR A 466 -11.61 7.88 -40.18
N VAL A 467 -11.41 6.73 -39.49
CA VAL A 467 -10.14 6.28 -38.93
C VAL A 467 -9.89 4.82 -39.32
N SER A 468 -8.65 4.48 -39.65
CA SER A 468 -8.27 3.09 -39.96
C SER A 468 -8.45 2.20 -38.72
N ARG A 469 -8.88 0.94 -38.92
CA ARG A 469 -9.00 -0.08 -37.88
C ARG A 469 -7.71 -0.26 -37.08
N LYS A 470 -6.56 -0.07 -37.71
CA LYS A 470 -5.23 -0.13 -37.08
C LYS A 470 -5.11 0.76 -35.84
N PHE A 471 -5.83 1.88 -35.85
CA PHE A 471 -5.74 2.93 -34.82
C PHE A 471 -6.92 2.93 -33.82
N LEU A 472 -7.72 1.86 -33.82
CA LEU A 472 -8.89 1.73 -32.94
C LEU A 472 -8.69 0.50 -32.02
N GLY A 473 -8.49 0.73 -30.73
CA GLY A 473 -8.49 -0.28 -29.66
C GLY A 473 -9.89 -0.50 -29.09
N ASP A 474 -10.24 -1.78 -28.79
CA ASP A 474 -11.52 -2.17 -28.17
C ASP A 474 -11.51 -1.92 -26.67
#